data_055e441248aea4c8c1467bd94ebd1a25
#
_entry.id   055e441248aea4c8c1467bd94ebd1a25
#
_cell.length_a   1.000
_cell.length_b   1.000
_cell.length_c   1.000
_cell.angle_alpha   90.00
_cell.angle_beta   90.00
_cell.angle_gamma   90.00
#
_symmetry.space_group_name_H-M   'P 1'
#
loop_
_entity.id
_entity.type
_entity.pdbx_description
1 polymer ?
#
loop_
_entity_poly.entity_id
_entity_poly.type
_entity_poly.pdbx_seq_one_letter_code
_entity_poly.pdbx_strand_id
1 'polypeptide(L)'
;PYYPDTPEVLNLGVYTEALKSADGIANCKTTSALIYVLAGVFKKENNWDDVVVLNHNQNVCEAVSSNIFAVINGKLKTPALTEGPVSGSVRNFIVSFCKINNIELEQGIITLNDLKDAQEIFLTNAVTGVQLVTHFNHQALSSFNMGKKFQNVLKNEVKQFLEY
;
A
#
# COMPACT_ATOMS: atom_id res chain seq x y z
N PRO A 1 22.17 -7.67 -3.39
CA PRO A 1 20.82 -7.78 -3.97
C PRO A 1 19.90 -6.87 -3.21
N TYR A 2 19.37 -5.94 -3.90
CA TYR A 2 18.41 -4.96 -3.44
C TYR A 2 17.03 -5.63 -3.34
N TYR A 3 15.96 -4.88 -3.45
CA TYR A 3 14.64 -5.46 -3.46
C TYR A 3 14.52 -6.54 -4.54
N PRO A 4 13.89 -7.70 -4.23
CA PRO A 4 13.69 -8.76 -5.21
C PRO A 4 12.88 -8.23 -6.40
N ASP A 5 13.09 -8.82 -7.57
CA ASP A 5 12.17 -8.60 -8.68
C ASP A 5 10.79 -9.10 -8.24
N THR A 6 9.87 -8.16 -8.06
CA THR A 6 8.51 -8.47 -7.61
C THR A 6 7.70 -9.04 -8.76
N PRO A 7 6.76 -9.97 -8.51
CA PRO A 7 5.87 -10.46 -9.56
C PRO A 7 5.21 -9.29 -10.30
N GLU A 8 5.18 -9.37 -11.63
CA GLU A 8 4.58 -8.32 -12.47
C GLU A 8 3.06 -8.26 -12.33
N VAL A 9 2.43 -9.30 -11.80
CA VAL A 9 0.98 -9.39 -11.64
C VAL A 9 0.65 -9.55 -10.16
N LEU A 10 -0.10 -8.60 -9.62
CA LEU A 10 -0.62 -8.65 -8.27
C LEU A 10 -2.11 -8.34 -8.31
N ASN A 11 -2.91 -9.34 -7.95
CA ASN A 11 -4.35 -9.22 -7.87
C ASN A 11 -4.75 -8.93 -6.42
N LEU A 12 -5.24 -7.72 -6.17
CA LEU A 12 -5.57 -7.21 -4.85
C LEU A 12 -7.08 -7.35 -4.59
N GLY A 13 -7.42 -8.16 -3.59
CA GLY A 13 -8.79 -8.30 -3.10
C GLY A 13 -9.11 -7.38 -1.93
N VAL A 14 -10.26 -7.62 -1.29
CA VAL A 14 -10.70 -6.89 -0.08
C VAL A 14 -11.08 -7.89 1.01
N TYR A 15 -10.52 -7.69 2.21
CA TYR A 15 -10.88 -8.45 3.40
C TYR A 15 -12.00 -7.73 4.15
N THR A 16 -13.15 -8.38 4.31
CA THR A 16 -14.37 -7.79 4.88
C THR A 16 -14.85 -8.45 6.17
N GLU A 17 -14.18 -9.52 6.65
CA GLU A 17 -14.65 -10.29 7.81
C GLU A 17 -14.29 -9.66 9.15
N ALA A 18 -13.31 -8.78 9.20
CA ALA A 18 -12.95 -8.01 10.37
C ALA A 18 -12.40 -6.63 10.00
N LEU A 19 -12.52 -5.69 10.93
CA LEU A 19 -12.11 -4.29 10.76
C LEU A 19 -10.95 -3.97 11.69
N LYS A 20 -9.98 -3.20 11.21
CA LYS A 20 -8.85 -2.72 11.99
C LYS A 20 -9.24 -1.52 12.85
N SER A 21 -8.75 -1.49 14.09
CA SER A 21 -8.82 -0.28 14.90
C SER A 21 -7.96 0.83 14.30
N ALA A 22 -8.42 2.08 14.41
CA ALA A 22 -7.67 3.29 14.02
C ALA A 22 -7.39 4.16 15.26
N ASP A 23 -7.00 3.53 16.36
CA ASP A 23 -6.69 4.15 17.65
C ASP A 23 -5.23 4.64 17.72
N GLY A 24 -4.84 5.13 18.91
CA GLY A 24 -3.52 5.74 19.14
C GLY A 24 -2.31 4.81 18.95
N ILE A 25 -2.49 3.48 18.87
CA ILE A 25 -1.42 2.51 18.63
C ILE A 25 -1.50 1.87 17.25
N ALA A 26 -2.51 2.18 16.45
CA ALA A 26 -2.75 1.57 15.15
C ALA A 26 -1.59 1.74 14.16
N ASN A 27 -0.82 2.85 14.29
CA ASN A 27 0.31 3.15 13.43
C ASN A 27 1.60 2.42 13.84
N CYS A 28 1.60 1.75 14.98
CA CYS A 28 2.73 0.96 15.44
C CYS A 28 2.69 -0.46 14.84
N LYS A 29 3.85 -0.97 14.45
CA LYS A 29 3.98 -2.39 14.08
C LYS A 29 4.12 -3.21 15.37
N THR A 30 2.99 -3.77 15.84
CA THR A 30 2.93 -4.52 17.09
C THR A 30 2.77 -6.03 16.85
N THR A 31 2.88 -6.82 17.89
CA THR A 31 2.56 -8.26 17.87
C THR A 31 1.05 -8.55 17.88
N SER A 32 0.20 -7.55 18.10
CA SER A 32 -1.26 -7.66 17.97
C SER A 32 -1.65 -7.72 16.48
N ALA A 33 -1.34 -8.86 15.86
CA ALA A 33 -1.40 -9.04 14.42
C ALA A 33 -2.54 -9.98 13.97
N LEU A 34 -3.53 -10.26 14.84
CA LEU A 34 -4.57 -11.25 14.56
C LEU A 34 -5.34 -10.93 13.27
N ILE A 35 -5.70 -9.67 13.06
CA ILE A 35 -6.43 -9.25 11.85
C ILE A 35 -5.64 -9.57 10.57
N TYR A 36 -4.32 -9.38 10.58
CA TYR A 36 -3.46 -9.67 9.42
C TYR A 36 -3.28 -11.17 9.20
N VAL A 37 -3.28 -11.98 10.29
CA VAL A 37 -3.27 -13.43 10.18
C VAL A 37 -4.55 -13.92 9.53
N LEU A 38 -5.72 -13.44 9.98
CA LEU A 38 -7.02 -13.80 9.43
C LEU A 38 -7.14 -13.33 7.96
N ALA A 39 -6.77 -12.09 7.66
CA ALA A 39 -6.74 -11.59 6.28
C ALA A 39 -5.75 -12.37 5.40
N GLY A 40 -4.64 -12.85 5.97
CA GLY A 40 -3.67 -13.70 5.29
C GLY A 40 -4.21 -15.11 4.97
N VAL A 41 -5.03 -15.69 5.84
CA VAL A 41 -5.77 -16.93 5.58
C VAL A 41 -6.81 -16.71 4.48
N PHE A 42 -7.65 -15.68 4.65
CA PHE A 42 -8.68 -15.31 3.67
C PHE A 42 -8.11 -15.11 2.26
N LYS A 43 -7.01 -14.38 2.11
CA LYS A 43 -6.40 -14.15 0.80
C LYS A 43 -5.97 -15.46 0.14
N LYS A 44 -5.43 -16.40 0.93
CA LYS A 44 -4.98 -17.72 0.43
C LYS A 44 -6.16 -18.57 -0.03
N GLU A 45 -7.24 -18.62 0.76
CA GLU A 45 -8.45 -19.40 0.45
C GLU A 45 -9.19 -18.86 -0.78
N ASN A 46 -9.09 -17.55 -1.04
CA ASN A 46 -9.75 -16.88 -2.17
C ASN A 46 -8.82 -16.61 -3.36
N ASN A 47 -7.58 -17.14 -3.36
CA ASN A 47 -6.59 -16.98 -4.43
C ASN A 47 -6.26 -15.51 -4.75
N TRP A 48 -6.19 -14.63 -3.73
CA TRP A 48 -5.69 -13.27 -3.85
C TRP A 48 -4.17 -13.22 -3.58
N ASP A 49 -3.45 -12.36 -4.28
CA ASP A 49 -2.03 -12.11 -3.99
C ASP A 49 -1.85 -11.27 -2.74
N ASP A 50 -2.73 -10.31 -2.50
CA ASP A 50 -2.89 -9.59 -1.24
C ASP A 50 -4.34 -9.10 -1.09
N VAL A 51 -4.71 -8.60 0.10
CA VAL A 51 -6.04 -8.03 0.35
C VAL A 51 -5.94 -6.73 1.14
N VAL A 52 -6.81 -5.79 0.79
CA VAL A 52 -7.00 -4.54 1.53
C VAL A 52 -7.71 -4.84 2.84
N VAL A 53 -7.21 -4.28 3.92
CA VAL A 53 -7.83 -4.27 5.25
C VAL A 53 -8.51 -2.92 5.45
N LEU A 54 -9.75 -2.93 5.91
CA LEU A 54 -10.53 -1.73 6.22
C LEU A 54 -10.48 -1.41 7.70
N ASN A 55 -10.64 -0.13 8.04
CA ASN A 55 -10.82 0.30 9.42
C ASN A 55 -12.30 0.25 9.84
N HIS A 56 -12.57 0.56 11.12
CA HIS A 56 -13.93 0.54 11.69
C HIS A 56 -14.90 1.55 11.04
N ASN A 57 -14.38 2.54 10.28
CA ASN A 57 -15.20 3.45 9.47
C ASN A 57 -15.43 2.93 8.04
N GLN A 58 -15.05 1.68 7.72
CA GLN A 58 -15.12 1.10 6.37
C GLN A 58 -14.18 1.78 5.36
N ASN A 59 -13.23 2.59 5.83
CA ASN A 59 -12.21 3.21 4.98
C ASN A 59 -11.04 2.26 4.76
N VAL A 60 -10.36 2.43 3.65
CA VAL A 60 -9.12 1.73 3.33
C VAL A 60 -8.05 2.10 4.36
N CYS A 61 -7.45 1.08 4.97
CA CYS A 61 -6.37 1.25 5.93
C CYS A 61 -5.02 0.92 5.28
N GLU A 62 -4.81 -0.33 4.94
CA GLU A 62 -3.58 -0.84 4.33
C GLU A 62 -3.82 -2.24 3.74
N ALA A 63 -2.79 -2.96 3.26
CA ALA A 63 -2.87 -4.37 2.91
C ALA A 63 -2.30 -5.25 4.05
N VAL A 64 -2.33 -6.58 3.90
CA VAL A 64 -1.92 -7.53 4.97
C VAL A 64 -0.50 -7.25 5.49
N SER A 65 0.44 -6.93 4.60
CA SER A 65 1.83 -6.68 4.98
C SER A 65 2.42 -5.41 4.39
N SER A 66 1.59 -4.54 3.82
CA SER A 66 2.03 -3.39 3.03
C SER A 66 1.12 -2.18 3.24
N ASN A 67 1.70 -0.98 3.17
CA ASN A 67 0.91 0.23 2.98
C ASN A 67 0.41 0.33 1.53
N ILE A 68 -0.66 1.09 1.31
CA ILE A 68 -1.30 1.27 0.01
C ILE A 68 -1.18 2.72 -0.46
N PHE A 69 -0.93 2.89 -1.76
CA PHE A 69 -1.00 4.14 -2.49
C PHE A 69 -1.88 3.94 -3.71
N ALA A 70 -2.59 4.97 -4.12
CA ALA A 70 -3.43 4.94 -5.32
C ALA A 70 -3.36 6.25 -6.09
N VAL A 71 -3.52 6.20 -7.40
CA VAL A 71 -3.77 7.37 -8.23
C VAL A 71 -5.28 7.41 -8.54
N ILE A 72 -5.94 8.43 -8.02
CA ILE A 72 -7.39 8.61 -8.08
C ILE A 72 -7.68 10.00 -8.66
N ASN A 73 -8.38 10.07 -9.77
CA ASN A 73 -8.63 11.34 -10.48
C ASN A 73 -7.34 12.12 -10.79
N GLY A 74 -6.27 11.40 -11.17
CA GLY A 74 -4.97 11.96 -11.47
C GLY A 74 -4.15 12.42 -10.27
N LYS A 75 -4.63 12.25 -9.03
CA LYS A 75 -3.93 12.61 -7.79
C LYS A 75 -3.40 11.39 -7.09
N LEU A 76 -2.15 11.46 -6.63
CA LEU A 76 -1.56 10.43 -5.78
C LEU A 76 -2.10 10.56 -4.36
N LYS A 77 -2.62 9.46 -3.83
CA LYS A 77 -3.21 9.39 -2.48
C LYS A 77 -2.66 8.20 -1.68
N THR A 78 -2.66 8.34 -0.36
CA THR A 78 -2.44 7.24 0.60
C THR A 78 -3.32 7.46 1.84
N PRO A 79 -3.80 6.41 2.52
CA PRO A 79 -4.52 6.59 3.77
C PRO A 79 -3.72 7.42 4.76
N ALA A 80 -4.38 8.41 5.39
CA ALA A 80 -3.79 9.18 6.47
C ALA A 80 -3.49 8.26 7.67
N LEU A 81 -2.53 8.61 8.51
CA LEU A 81 -2.24 7.83 9.71
C LEU A 81 -3.45 7.75 10.66
N THR A 82 -4.34 8.73 10.63
CA THR A 82 -5.62 8.71 11.36
C THR A 82 -6.57 7.61 10.91
N GLU A 83 -6.39 7.05 9.70
CA GLU A 83 -7.15 5.90 9.21
C GLU A 83 -6.58 4.55 9.71
N GLY A 84 -5.51 4.59 10.50
CA GLY A 84 -4.93 3.46 11.20
C GLY A 84 -3.89 2.61 10.45
N PRO A 85 -3.34 2.99 9.28
CA PRO A 85 -2.26 2.20 8.68
C PRO A 85 -1.01 2.21 9.56
N VAL A 86 -0.19 1.17 9.47
CA VAL A 86 1.14 1.19 10.06
C VAL A 86 1.98 2.30 9.43
N SER A 87 2.75 3.03 10.24
CA SER A 87 3.69 4.05 9.77
C SER A 87 4.94 3.38 9.18
N GLY A 88 4.79 2.78 7.99
CA GLY A 88 5.84 2.00 7.34
C GLY A 88 7.01 2.85 6.85
N SER A 89 8.24 2.29 6.91
CA SER A 89 9.46 3.01 6.50
C SER A 89 9.43 3.44 5.03
N VAL A 90 9.03 2.55 4.11
CA VAL A 90 8.93 2.89 2.69
C VAL A 90 7.80 3.89 2.42
N ARG A 91 6.66 3.77 3.13
CA ARG A 91 5.60 4.78 3.08
C ARG A 91 6.13 6.16 3.47
N ASN A 92 6.83 6.25 4.60
CA ASN A 92 7.38 7.52 5.10
C ASN A 92 8.46 8.08 4.17
N PHE A 93 9.29 7.22 3.58
CA PHE A 93 10.23 7.62 2.54
C PHE A 93 9.51 8.26 1.35
N ILE A 94 8.48 7.63 0.80
CA ILE A 94 7.70 8.17 -0.34
C ILE A 94 7.05 9.51 0.03
N VAL A 95 6.43 9.62 1.20
CA VAL A 95 5.83 10.88 1.69
C VAL A 95 6.88 11.99 1.74
N SER A 96 8.05 11.71 2.32
CA SER A 96 9.14 12.69 2.41
C SER A 96 9.71 13.04 1.02
N PHE A 97 9.90 12.06 0.16
CA PHE A 97 10.36 12.26 -1.21
C PHE A 97 9.39 13.14 -2.01
N CYS A 98 8.08 12.90 -1.91
CA CYS A 98 7.06 13.73 -2.55
C CYS A 98 7.14 15.18 -2.07
N LYS A 99 7.28 15.40 -0.75
CA LYS A 99 7.40 16.74 -0.17
C LYS A 99 8.65 17.48 -0.68
N ILE A 100 9.80 16.82 -0.71
CA ILE A 100 11.08 17.42 -1.16
C ILE A 100 11.03 17.75 -2.66
N ASN A 101 10.39 16.92 -3.47
CA ASN A 101 10.37 17.06 -4.92
C ASN A 101 9.11 17.75 -5.46
N ASN A 102 8.29 18.37 -4.60
CA ASN A 102 7.04 19.04 -4.97
C ASN A 102 6.08 18.16 -5.77
N ILE A 103 6.00 16.86 -5.43
CA ILE A 103 5.00 15.93 -5.96
C ILE A 103 3.78 15.99 -5.06
N GLU A 104 2.63 16.33 -5.63
CA GLU A 104 1.38 16.40 -4.86
C GLU A 104 0.99 14.98 -4.38
N LEU A 105 0.94 14.80 -3.07
CA LEU A 105 0.49 13.59 -2.39
C LEU A 105 -0.52 13.95 -1.31
N GLU A 106 -1.73 13.46 -1.47
CA GLU A 106 -2.80 13.60 -0.48
C GLU A 106 -2.75 12.44 0.52
N GLN A 107 -2.64 12.76 1.81
CA GLN A 107 -2.81 11.82 2.90
C GLN A 107 -4.21 12.03 3.49
N GLY A 108 -5.13 11.12 3.25
CA GLY A 108 -6.53 11.32 3.60
C GLY A 108 -7.34 10.02 3.64
N ILE A 109 -8.65 10.17 3.64
CA ILE A 109 -9.58 9.05 3.53
C ILE A 109 -9.55 8.52 2.10
N ILE A 110 -9.49 7.20 1.98
CA ILE A 110 -9.70 6.46 0.74
C ILE A 110 -10.80 5.44 0.99
N THR A 111 -11.85 5.48 0.18
CA THR A 111 -12.95 4.51 0.26
C THR A 111 -12.72 3.35 -0.72
N LEU A 112 -13.49 2.27 -0.58
CA LEU A 112 -13.47 1.17 -1.57
C LEU A 112 -13.92 1.63 -2.96
N ASN A 113 -14.83 2.61 -3.05
CA ASN A 113 -15.24 3.17 -4.32
C ASN A 113 -14.10 3.96 -4.97
N ASP A 114 -13.33 4.71 -4.18
CA ASP A 114 -12.14 5.39 -4.68
C ASP A 114 -11.12 4.41 -5.27
N LEU A 115 -10.93 3.23 -4.65
CA LEU A 115 -10.04 2.20 -5.19
C LEU A 115 -10.59 1.53 -6.46
N LYS A 116 -11.92 1.36 -6.59
CA LYS A 116 -12.53 0.85 -7.83
C LYS A 116 -12.31 1.80 -9.01
N ASP A 117 -12.31 3.10 -8.73
CA ASP A 117 -12.14 4.15 -9.75
C ASP A 117 -10.66 4.56 -9.92
N ALA A 118 -9.73 3.92 -9.19
CA ALA A 118 -8.31 4.23 -9.26
C ALA A 118 -7.72 3.85 -10.63
N GLN A 119 -6.88 4.74 -11.17
CA GLN A 119 -6.08 4.47 -12.38
C GLN A 119 -4.89 3.56 -12.06
N GLU A 120 -4.34 3.69 -10.86
CA GLU A 120 -3.16 2.95 -10.41
C GLU A 120 -3.25 2.66 -8.91
N ILE A 121 -2.81 1.46 -8.51
CA ILE A 121 -2.61 1.08 -7.10
C ILE A 121 -1.23 0.46 -6.99
N PHE A 122 -0.50 0.76 -5.93
CA PHE A 122 0.73 0.07 -5.57
C PHE A 122 0.86 -0.10 -4.05
N LEU A 123 1.54 -1.16 -3.67
CA LEU A 123 1.79 -1.51 -2.28
C LEU A 123 3.23 -1.24 -1.89
N THR A 124 3.49 -0.99 -0.62
CA THR A 124 4.85 -0.69 -0.15
C THR A 124 5.15 -1.35 1.19
N ASN A 125 6.32 -1.99 1.29
CA ASN A 125 6.86 -2.47 2.56
C ASN A 125 8.40 -2.52 2.55
N ALA A 126 9.01 -2.76 3.70
CA ALA A 126 10.47 -2.77 3.85
C ALA A 126 11.16 -3.99 3.20
N VAL A 127 10.43 -5.07 2.90
CA VAL A 127 10.98 -6.33 2.38
C VAL A 127 10.98 -6.34 0.85
N THR A 128 9.86 -5.95 0.24
CA THR A 128 9.65 -5.99 -1.21
C THR A 128 9.76 -4.63 -1.88
N GLY A 129 9.89 -3.55 -1.10
CA GLY A 129 9.92 -2.19 -1.63
C GLY A 129 8.55 -1.75 -2.14
N VAL A 130 8.47 -1.42 -3.43
CA VAL A 130 7.23 -1.02 -4.11
C VAL A 130 6.76 -2.15 -5.02
N GLN A 131 5.52 -2.60 -4.85
CA GLN A 131 4.88 -3.65 -5.65
C GLN A 131 3.71 -3.06 -6.45
N LEU A 132 3.69 -3.30 -7.75
CA LEU A 132 2.63 -2.84 -8.63
C LEU A 132 1.42 -3.76 -8.52
N VAL A 133 0.23 -3.20 -8.35
CA VAL A 133 -1.03 -3.92 -8.41
C VAL A 133 -1.55 -3.84 -9.84
N THR A 134 -1.82 -4.96 -10.47
CA THR A 134 -2.33 -5.02 -11.85
C THR A 134 -3.84 -5.16 -11.91
N HIS A 135 -4.44 -5.76 -10.88
CA HIS A 135 -5.89 -5.93 -10.78
C HIS A 135 -6.37 -5.61 -9.37
N PHE A 136 -7.49 -4.92 -9.29
CA PHE A 136 -8.24 -4.73 -8.06
C PHE A 136 -9.63 -5.35 -8.20
N ASN A 137 -9.97 -6.32 -7.33
CA ASN A 137 -11.21 -7.12 -7.44
C ASN A 137 -11.43 -7.67 -8.86
N HIS A 138 -10.39 -8.27 -9.47
CA HIS A 138 -10.35 -8.81 -10.84
C HIS A 138 -10.49 -7.77 -11.95
N GLN A 139 -10.63 -6.48 -11.63
CA GLN A 139 -10.65 -5.40 -12.60
C GLN A 139 -9.23 -4.93 -12.88
N ALA A 140 -8.82 -4.91 -14.14
CA ALA A 140 -7.49 -4.46 -14.54
C ALA A 140 -7.31 -2.96 -14.31
N LEU A 141 -6.16 -2.57 -13.78
CA LEU A 141 -5.76 -1.18 -13.64
C LEU A 141 -5.10 -0.67 -14.92
N SER A 142 -5.25 0.61 -15.20
CA SER A 142 -4.88 1.21 -16.48
C SER A 142 -3.48 1.84 -16.50
N SER A 143 -2.86 2.04 -15.35
CA SER A 143 -1.57 2.75 -15.23
C SER A 143 -0.67 2.14 -14.16
N PHE A 144 0.66 2.32 -14.34
CA PHE A 144 1.70 1.88 -13.39
C PHE A 144 2.83 2.92 -13.29
N ASN A 145 2.58 4.15 -13.67
CA ASN A 145 3.61 5.17 -13.84
C ASN A 145 4.22 5.62 -12.51
N MET A 146 3.37 5.86 -11.51
CA MET A 146 3.81 6.32 -10.19
C MET A 146 4.51 5.19 -9.42
N GLY A 147 3.98 3.98 -9.43
CA GLY A 147 4.62 2.83 -8.80
C GLY A 147 5.98 2.54 -9.40
N LYS A 148 6.12 2.51 -10.74
CA LYS A 148 7.42 2.36 -11.43
C LYS A 148 8.39 3.50 -11.08
N LYS A 149 7.91 4.74 -11.01
CA LYS A 149 8.72 5.88 -10.58
C LYS A 149 9.30 5.62 -9.18
N PHE A 150 8.46 5.24 -8.20
CA PHE A 150 8.92 4.99 -6.84
C PHE A 150 9.77 3.71 -6.70
N GLN A 151 9.54 2.67 -7.52
CA GLN A 151 10.47 1.54 -7.61
C GLN A 151 11.89 2.00 -7.98
N ASN A 152 12.00 2.83 -9.03
CA ASN A 152 13.29 3.32 -9.49
C ASN A 152 13.96 4.25 -8.47
N VAL A 153 13.19 5.17 -7.87
CA VAL A 153 13.70 6.08 -6.83
C VAL A 153 14.24 5.27 -5.65
N LEU A 154 13.46 4.32 -5.14
CA LEU A 154 13.86 3.51 -3.99
C LEU A 154 15.09 2.64 -4.29
N LYS A 155 15.17 2.04 -5.49
CA LYS A 155 16.34 1.28 -5.93
C LYS A 155 17.60 2.16 -5.97
N ASN A 156 17.51 3.37 -6.47
CA ASN A 156 18.63 4.31 -6.56
C ASN A 156 19.11 4.76 -5.17
N GLU A 157 18.20 5.09 -4.26
CA GLU A 157 18.54 5.49 -2.89
C GLU A 157 19.27 4.37 -2.13
N VAL A 158 18.75 3.13 -2.22
CA VAL A 158 19.39 1.98 -1.60
C VAL A 158 20.77 1.72 -2.19
N LYS A 159 20.93 1.86 -3.51
CA LYS A 159 22.22 1.69 -4.19
C LYS A 159 23.24 2.71 -3.70
N GLN A 160 22.87 4.00 -3.65
CA GLN A 160 23.76 5.05 -3.13
C GLN A 160 24.18 4.79 -1.69
N PHE A 161 23.26 4.32 -0.83
CA PHE A 161 23.57 4.02 0.56
C PHE A 161 24.57 2.86 0.73
N LEU A 162 24.61 1.90 -0.18
CA LEU A 162 25.49 0.71 -0.10
C LEU A 162 26.84 0.89 -0.80
N GLU A 163 27.03 1.96 -1.56
CA GLU A 163 28.29 2.32 -2.22
C GLU A 163 29.19 3.19 -1.32
N TYR A 164 28.75 3.51 -0.07
CA TYR A 164 29.54 4.14 1.01
C TYR A 164 29.98 3.12 2.04
#